data_ae58e57e9c1c225601a5fdd89101d55f
#
_entry.id   ae58e57e9c1c225601a5fdd89101d55f
#
_cell.length_a   1.000
_cell.length_b   1.000
_cell.length_c   1.000
_cell.angle_alpha   90.00
_cell.angle_beta   90.00
_cell.angle_gamma   90.00
#
_symmetry.space_group_name_H-M   'P 1'
#
loop_
_entity.id
_entity.type
_entity.pdbx_description
1 polymer ?
#
loop_
_entity_poly.entity_id
_entity_poly.type
_entity_poly.pdbx_seq_one_letter_code
_entity_poly.pdbx_strand_id
1 'polypeptide(L)'
;MAFARYKNARLPSEFELEYVLKTSKKSGNFLENKFFKEHSYNSEKFFDNFFGNLWVWSSSPYLPYKNYDSYKDSLSEYNGKFMCNQLVLKGGSFASPKSHIRASYRNFYYPEDRWQFSGLRLAKDI
;
A
#
# COMPACT_ATOMS: atom_id res chain seq x y z
N MET A 1 5.42 3.06 13.05
CA MET A 1 4.89 4.32 13.65
C MET A 1 5.95 5.14 14.40
N ALA A 2 6.89 4.55 15.13
CA ALA A 2 7.95 5.29 15.85
C ALA A 2 8.77 6.22 14.95
N PHE A 3 9.21 5.76 13.78
CA PHE A 3 9.96 6.58 12.83
C PHE A 3 9.17 7.81 12.34
N ALA A 4 7.88 7.68 12.09
CA ALA A 4 7.04 8.79 11.67
C ALA A 4 6.96 9.86 12.78
N ARG A 5 6.76 9.45 14.02
CA ARG A 5 6.77 10.36 15.18
C ARG A 5 8.12 11.07 15.35
N TYR A 6 9.23 10.34 15.20
CA TYR A 6 10.57 10.94 15.24
C TYR A 6 10.74 12.03 14.18
N LYS A 7 10.10 11.89 13.03
CA LYS A 7 10.12 12.88 11.92
C LYS A 7 9.03 13.95 12.03
N ASN A 8 8.33 14.06 13.16
CA ASN A 8 7.17 14.95 13.34
C ASN A 8 6.15 14.78 12.20
N ALA A 9 5.81 13.55 11.91
CA ALA A 9 4.94 13.15 10.82
C ALA A 9 4.12 11.92 11.24
N ARG A 10 3.21 11.51 10.38
CA ARG A 10 2.41 10.29 10.54
C ARG A 10 2.53 9.38 9.31
N LEU A 11 2.02 8.17 9.41
CA LEU A 11 1.72 7.38 8.24
C LEU A 11 0.43 7.91 7.59
N PRO A 12 0.34 7.91 6.25
CA PRO A 12 -0.91 8.22 5.57
C PRO A 12 -1.96 7.15 5.84
N SER A 13 -3.23 7.51 5.80
CA SER A 13 -4.34 6.57 5.74
C SER A 13 -4.39 5.86 4.38
N GLU A 14 -5.12 4.75 4.29
CA GLU A 14 -5.33 4.07 3.00
C GLU A 14 -6.07 4.96 1.98
N PHE A 15 -6.97 5.83 2.46
CA PHE A 15 -7.74 6.74 1.61
C PHE A 15 -6.87 7.85 1.01
N GLU A 16 -5.95 8.41 1.80
CA GLU A 16 -4.96 9.38 1.32
C GLU A 16 -4.04 8.75 0.28
N LEU A 17 -3.53 7.54 0.54
CA LEU A 17 -2.72 6.81 -0.44
C LEU A 17 -3.51 6.51 -1.72
N GLU A 18 -4.77 6.07 -1.60
CA GLU A 18 -5.61 5.80 -2.76
C GLU A 18 -5.88 7.05 -3.59
N TYR A 19 -6.15 8.19 -2.93
CA TYR A 19 -6.32 9.48 -3.61
C TYR A 19 -5.09 9.87 -4.42
N VAL A 20 -3.90 9.79 -3.80
CA VAL A 20 -2.65 10.09 -4.48
C VAL A 20 -2.40 9.13 -5.64
N LEU A 21 -2.64 7.83 -5.45
CA LEU A 21 -2.48 6.83 -6.50
C LEU A 21 -3.45 7.07 -7.67
N LYS A 22 -4.69 7.51 -7.42
CA LYS A 22 -5.66 7.85 -8.48
C LYS A 22 -5.24 9.07 -9.30
N THR A 23 -4.58 10.03 -8.66
CA THR A 23 -4.12 11.26 -9.32
C THR A 23 -2.72 11.13 -9.94
N SER A 24 -1.98 10.08 -9.57
CA SER A 24 -0.63 9.84 -10.06
C SER A 24 -0.61 8.99 -11.33
N LYS A 25 0.39 9.22 -12.18
CA LYS A 25 0.65 8.32 -13.30
C LYS A 25 1.05 6.94 -12.79
N LYS A 26 0.44 5.88 -13.32
CA LYS A 26 0.82 4.49 -13.02
C LYS A 26 2.16 4.15 -13.68
N SER A 27 3.23 4.75 -13.17
CA SER A 27 4.61 4.49 -13.58
C SER A 27 5.44 4.16 -12.34
N GLY A 28 6.36 3.22 -12.46
CA GLY A 28 7.20 2.78 -11.34
C GLY A 28 7.93 1.49 -11.67
N ASN A 29 8.63 0.97 -10.69
CA ASN A 29 9.35 -0.30 -10.82
C ASN A 29 8.40 -1.46 -10.51
N PHE A 30 8.06 -2.23 -11.54
CA PHE A 30 7.22 -3.41 -11.48
C PHE A 30 7.98 -4.65 -11.94
N LEU A 31 7.37 -5.81 -11.84
CA LEU A 31 7.97 -7.10 -12.24
C LEU A 31 8.49 -7.08 -13.70
N GLU A 32 7.77 -6.41 -14.58
CA GLU A 32 8.12 -6.31 -16.01
C GLU A 32 9.43 -5.55 -16.26
N ASN A 33 9.86 -4.70 -15.33
CA ASN A 33 11.13 -3.99 -15.42
C ASN A 33 12.35 -4.90 -15.16
N LYS A 34 12.15 -6.06 -14.53
CA LYS A 34 13.20 -7.08 -14.25
C LYS A 34 14.38 -6.55 -13.42
N PHE A 35 14.21 -5.49 -12.66
CA PHE A 35 15.28 -4.99 -11.77
C PHE A 35 15.42 -5.84 -10.49
N PHE A 36 14.35 -6.49 -10.06
CA PHE A 36 14.29 -7.38 -8.88
C PHE A 36 14.85 -6.80 -7.58
N LYS A 37 14.87 -5.48 -7.47
CA LYS A 37 15.30 -4.70 -6.30
C LYS A 37 14.62 -3.35 -6.30
N GLU A 38 14.64 -2.70 -5.16
CA GLU A 38 14.22 -1.30 -5.09
C GLU A 38 15.10 -0.44 -5.99
N HIS A 39 14.50 0.53 -6.64
CA HIS A 39 15.17 1.45 -7.52
C HIS A 39 14.81 2.89 -7.17
N SER A 40 15.83 3.70 -6.91
CA SER A 40 15.64 5.12 -6.69
C SER A 40 15.51 5.82 -8.04
N TYR A 41 14.37 6.43 -8.25
CA TYR A 41 14.17 7.33 -9.38
C TYR A 41 14.46 8.76 -8.89
N ASN A 42 15.41 9.42 -9.50
CA ASN A 42 15.56 10.86 -9.35
C ASN A 42 14.36 11.53 -10.05
N SER A 43 13.29 11.74 -9.30
CA SER A 43 12.14 12.45 -9.80
C SER A 43 12.07 13.80 -9.10
N GLU A 44 12.06 14.85 -9.89
CA GLU A 44 11.87 16.22 -9.42
C GLU A 44 10.42 16.49 -9.00
N LYS A 45 9.52 15.55 -9.30
CA LYS A 45 8.10 15.69 -9.01
C LYS A 45 7.72 14.95 -7.73
N PHE A 46 7.19 15.70 -6.79
CA PHE A 46 6.73 15.20 -5.48
C PHE A 46 5.77 13.99 -5.55
N PHE A 47 4.98 13.90 -6.60
CA PHE A 47 3.98 12.85 -6.80
C PHE A 47 4.43 11.68 -7.67
N ASP A 48 5.70 11.57 -7.99
CA ASP A 48 6.21 10.43 -8.76
C ASP A 48 6.53 9.22 -7.85
N ASN A 49 6.52 8.05 -8.45
CA ASN A 49 6.90 6.77 -7.82
C ASN A 49 5.98 6.31 -6.67
N PHE A 50 4.70 6.65 -6.71
CA PHE A 50 3.73 6.07 -5.76
C PHE A 50 3.33 4.64 -6.10
N PHE A 51 3.54 4.22 -7.35
CA PHE A 51 3.29 2.87 -7.80
C PHE A 51 4.58 2.06 -7.93
N GLY A 52 4.49 0.76 -7.64
CA GLY A 52 5.60 -0.18 -7.75
C GLY A 52 6.68 0.05 -6.68
N ASN A 53 7.86 -0.46 -6.95
CA ASN A 53 9.03 -0.43 -6.09
C ASN A 53 8.81 -1.16 -4.75
N LEU A 54 8.13 -0.57 -3.79
CA LEU A 54 7.78 -1.16 -2.49
C LEU A 54 6.33 -0.89 -2.15
N TRP A 55 5.65 -1.87 -1.55
CA TRP A 55 4.35 -1.68 -0.94
C TRP A 55 4.43 -0.63 0.18
N VAL A 56 3.56 0.35 0.16
CA VAL A 56 3.57 1.45 1.13
C VAL A 56 2.59 1.15 2.27
N TRP A 57 3.09 1.10 3.50
CA TRP A 57 2.29 0.95 4.71
C TRP A 57 1.40 2.17 4.92
N SER A 58 0.12 1.92 5.19
CA SER A 58 -0.80 2.93 5.72
C SER A 58 -0.95 2.83 7.24
N SER A 59 -1.58 3.82 7.83
CA SER A 59 -2.02 3.77 9.24
C SER A 59 -3.37 3.05 9.41
N SER A 60 -4.05 2.72 8.31
CA SER A 60 -5.38 2.14 8.33
C SER A 60 -5.34 0.65 8.63
N PRO A 61 -6.12 0.17 9.62
CA PRO A 61 -6.35 -1.26 9.81
C PRO A 61 -7.12 -1.83 8.61
N TYR A 62 -6.89 -3.10 8.31
CA TYR A 62 -7.66 -3.80 7.30
C TYR A 62 -9.04 -4.13 7.86
N LEU A 63 -10.01 -3.27 7.57
CA LEU A 63 -11.40 -3.36 8.03
C LEU A 63 -12.35 -3.40 6.82
N PRO A 64 -13.58 -3.94 7.00
CA PRO A 64 -14.60 -3.87 5.97
C PRO A 64 -15.00 -2.41 5.71
N TYR A 65 -15.33 -2.11 4.46
CA TYR A 65 -15.95 -0.83 4.12
C TYR A 65 -17.40 -0.79 4.61
N LYS A 66 -17.94 0.42 4.76
CA LYS A 66 -19.36 0.63 5.07
C LYS A 66 -20.21 -0.14 4.03
N ASN A 67 -21.23 -0.86 4.49
CA ASN A 67 -22.10 -1.71 3.69
C ASN A 67 -21.42 -2.99 3.13
N TYR A 68 -20.28 -3.39 3.67
CA TYR A 68 -19.73 -4.71 3.39
C TYR A 68 -20.67 -5.78 3.98
N ASP A 69 -21.13 -6.68 3.14
CA ASP A 69 -21.83 -7.89 3.55
C ASP A 69 -20.98 -9.11 3.13
N SER A 70 -20.74 -10.01 4.07
CA SER A 70 -19.99 -11.22 3.76
C SER A 70 -20.85 -12.17 2.95
N TYR A 71 -20.29 -12.77 1.92
CA TYR A 71 -20.97 -13.84 1.20
C TYR A 71 -21.36 -14.97 2.17
N LYS A 72 -22.51 -15.59 1.95
CA LYS A 72 -23.04 -16.69 2.78
C LYS A 72 -22.59 -18.08 2.33
N ASP A 73 -21.54 -18.16 1.55
CA ASP A 73 -21.00 -19.40 0.99
C ASP A 73 -19.56 -19.67 1.48
N SER A 74 -18.93 -20.68 0.94
CA SER A 74 -17.55 -21.08 1.30
C SER A 74 -16.50 -20.00 1.07
N LEU A 75 -16.80 -18.94 0.31
CA LEU A 75 -15.91 -17.79 0.09
C LEU A 75 -16.09 -16.71 1.17
N SER A 76 -17.10 -16.80 2.02
CA SER A 76 -17.40 -15.79 3.04
C SER A 76 -16.27 -15.59 4.03
N GLU A 77 -15.53 -16.65 4.35
CA GLU A 77 -14.42 -16.60 5.29
C GLU A 77 -13.13 -16.01 4.68
N TYR A 78 -13.02 -15.98 3.36
CA TYR A 78 -11.73 -15.71 2.71
C TYR A 78 -11.15 -14.34 3.06
N ASN A 79 -11.97 -13.30 3.11
CA ASN A 79 -11.51 -11.95 3.49
C ASN A 79 -11.78 -11.64 4.96
N GLY A 80 -12.92 -12.04 5.50
CA GLY A 80 -13.35 -11.69 6.85
C GLY A 80 -12.37 -12.12 7.94
N LYS A 81 -11.84 -13.33 7.86
CA LYS A 81 -10.90 -13.88 8.85
C LYS A 81 -9.56 -13.15 8.90
N PHE A 82 -9.18 -12.44 7.85
CA PHE A 82 -7.94 -11.66 7.80
C PHE A 82 -8.10 -10.22 8.30
N MET A 83 -9.32 -9.79 8.62
CA MET A 83 -9.60 -8.45 9.14
C MET A 83 -9.32 -8.34 10.65
N CYS A 84 -8.15 -8.82 11.09
CA CYS A 84 -7.73 -8.78 12.48
C CYS A 84 -6.25 -8.43 12.55
N ASN A 85 -5.93 -7.35 13.26
CA ASN A 85 -4.57 -6.87 13.53
C ASN A 85 -3.68 -6.63 12.29
N GLN A 86 -4.26 -6.56 11.10
CA GLN A 86 -3.51 -6.28 9.87
C GLN A 86 -3.68 -4.83 9.45
N LEU A 87 -2.66 -4.29 8.81
CA LEU A 87 -2.66 -2.95 8.24
C LEU A 87 -2.69 -3.01 6.71
N VAL A 88 -3.32 -2.03 6.10
CA VAL A 88 -3.41 -1.92 4.64
C VAL A 88 -2.11 -1.38 4.06
N LEU A 89 -1.68 -1.99 2.94
CA LEU A 89 -0.60 -1.50 2.09
C LEU A 89 -1.13 -1.20 0.69
N LYS A 90 -0.53 -0.22 0.05
CA LYS A 90 -0.93 0.27 -1.29
C LYS A 90 0.26 0.37 -2.24
N GLY A 91 -0.01 0.44 -3.54
CA GLY A 91 0.93 0.84 -4.58
C GLY A 91 1.65 -0.28 -5.33
N GLY A 92 1.78 -1.46 -4.77
CA GLY A 92 2.55 -2.56 -5.39
C GLY A 92 4.04 -2.51 -5.08
N SER A 93 4.77 -3.52 -5.54
CA SER A 93 6.23 -3.62 -5.41
C SER A 93 6.88 -3.98 -6.74
N PHE A 94 8.20 -4.02 -6.79
CA PHE A 94 8.96 -4.49 -7.95
C PHE A 94 8.70 -5.97 -8.28
N ALA A 95 8.15 -6.75 -7.35
CA ALA A 95 7.72 -8.13 -7.57
C ALA A 95 6.25 -8.26 -8.00
N SER A 96 5.54 -7.13 -8.14
CA SER A 96 4.13 -7.11 -8.53
C SER A 96 3.97 -6.85 -10.02
N PRO A 97 3.15 -7.63 -10.77
CA PRO A 97 2.82 -7.31 -12.15
C PRO A 97 2.07 -5.98 -12.25
N LYS A 98 2.46 -5.13 -13.18
CA LYS A 98 1.81 -3.82 -13.40
C LYS A 98 0.31 -3.95 -13.74
N SER A 99 -0.05 -4.99 -14.48
CA SER A 99 -1.45 -5.28 -14.87
C SER A 99 -2.33 -5.56 -13.65
N HIS A 100 -1.79 -6.17 -12.61
CA HIS A 100 -2.52 -6.54 -11.40
C HIS A 100 -2.78 -5.35 -10.48
N ILE A 101 -1.87 -4.38 -10.43
CA ILE A 101 -1.94 -3.26 -9.48
C ILE A 101 -2.89 -2.17 -9.97
N ARG A 102 -3.72 -1.65 -9.08
CA ARG A 102 -4.61 -0.50 -9.26
C ARG A 102 -4.64 0.35 -7.98
N ALA A 103 -5.08 1.60 -8.06
CA ALA A 103 -5.13 2.50 -6.91
C ALA A 103 -5.98 1.96 -5.76
N SER A 104 -7.10 1.30 -6.08
CA SER A 104 -8.00 0.70 -5.09
C SER A 104 -7.50 -0.64 -4.50
N TYR A 105 -6.40 -1.21 -5.04
CA TYR A 105 -5.89 -2.47 -4.52
C TYR A 105 -5.48 -2.35 -3.06
N ARG A 106 -5.96 -3.25 -2.22
CA ARG A 106 -5.62 -3.36 -0.80
C ARG A 106 -4.79 -4.62 -0.60
N ASN A 107 -3.51 -4.46 -0.30
CA ASN A 107 -2.72 -5.53 0.28
C ASN A 107 -2.74 -5.38 1.80
N PHE A 108 -2.52 -6.43 2.56
CA PHE A 108 -2.63 -6.38 4.01
C PHE A 108 -1.70 -7.41 4.66
N TYR A 109 -1.02 -6.97 5.73
CA TYR A 109 -0.09 -7.79 6.49
C TYR A 109 -0.13 -7.43 7.96
N TYR A 110 0.36 -8.34 8.81
CA TYR A 110 0.60 -8.02 10.20
C TYR A 110 1.76 -7.02 10.33
N PRO A 111 1.72 -6.11 11.30
CA PRO A 111 2.79 -5.11 11.48
C PRO A 111 4.19 -5.71 11.73
N GLU A 112 4.25 -6.92 12.25
CA GLU A 112 5.49 -7.66 12.52
C GLU A 112 6.04 -8.44 11.31
N ASP A 113 5.25 -8.62 10.25
CA ASP A 113 5.68 -9.33 9.05
C ASP A 113 6.86 -8.62 8.37
N ARG A 114 7.92 -9.36 8.02
CA ARG A 114 9.18 -8.82 7.49
C ARG A 114 9.65 -9.48 6.19
N TRP A 115 8.83 -10.29 5.58
CA TRP A 115 9.17 -11.06 4.38
C TRP A 115 8.71 -10.40 3.07
N GLN A 116 7.89 -9.35 3.12
CA GLN A 116 7.40 -8.65 1.94
C GLN A 116 8.24 -7.41 1.61
N PHE A 117 8.22 -7.02 0.34
CA PHE A 117 8.87 -5.81 -0.15
C PHE A 117 8.02 -4.58 0.16
N SER A 118 8.23 -4.01 1.32
CA SER A 118 7.45 -2.89 1.84
C SER A 118 8.32 -1.74 2.34
N GLY A 119 7.73 -0.56 2.38
CA GLY A 119 8.40 0.66 2.81
C GLY A 119 7.41 1.68 3.39
N LEU A 120 7.91 2.85 3.70
CA LEU A 120 7.16 3.92 4.35
C LEU A 120 7.14 5.18 3.48
N ARG A 121 6.00 5.87 3.49
CA ARG A 121 5.88 7.28 3.12
C ARG A 121 5.27 8.04 4.28
N LEU A 122 5.71 9.26 4.48
CA LEU A 122 5.23 10.10 5.57
C LEU A 122 4.23 11.13 5.05
N ALA A 123 3.23 11.40 5.86
CA ALA A 123 2.28 12.49 5.68
C ALA A 123 2.44 13.51 6.82
N LYS A 124 2.17 14.76 6.50
CA LYS A 124 2.08 15.86 7.47
C LYS A 124 0.75 16.56 7.27
N ASP A 125 0.12 16.91 8.36
CA ASP A 125 -1.01 17.83 8.34
C ASP A 125 -0.48 19.26 8.16
N ILE A 126 -1.20 20.05 7.36
CA ILE A 126 -0.83 21.43 7.00
C ILE A 126 -1.59 22.37 7.92
#